data_64752b2316ef134e9cbb523ca9d6e86b
#
_entry.id   64752b2316ef134e9cbb523ca9d6e86b
#
_cell.length_a   1.000
_cell.length_b   1.000
_cell.length_c   1.000
_cell.angle_alpha   90.00
_cell.angle_beta   90.00
_cell.angle_gamma   90.00
#
_symmetry.space_group_name_H-M   'P 1'
#
loop_
_entity.id
_entity.type
_entity.pdbx_description
1 polymer ?
#
loop_
_entity_poly.entity_id
_entity_poly.type
_entity_poly.pdbx_seq_one_letter_code
_entity_poly.pdbx_strand_id
1 'polypeptide(L)'
;ISLVCPPWLARPGTVGVPTPAVEIQLRDFEEAGYHVTNSPPQGEICLRGPTIMRGYFKQPELTKEAVTEDGWYLTGDIGQLNPDGTYSIIDRKKNLVKLQGGEYIALERLESILKSCSYITNIMVHADPNANRPMAIVVPHEPNLRALLKQRGAELGVPDVDKADWVDVCRNDKVRKAVLDDLNAVGKKAGLKPLEQLQTVLISPEEWTPQNGYLTAAQKLQRKIITKHFEQDIKANYP
;
A
#
# COMPACT_ATOMS: atom_id res chain seq x y z
N ILE A 1 -24.16 3.65 -3.09
CA ILE A 1 -23.74 2.28 -2.71
C ILE A 1 -23.97 1.40 -3.92
N SER A 2 -22.90 0.72 -4.38
CA SER A 2 -22.93 -0.12 -5.57
C SER A 2 -22.88 -1.61 -5.24
N LEU A 3 -22.20 -1.96 -4.15
CA LEU A 3 -22.14 -3.31 -3.62
C LEU A 3 -22.66 -3.35 -2.18
N VAL A 4 -23.25 -4.46 -1.81
CA VAL A 4 -23.78 -4.71 -0.48
C VAL A 4 -23.38 -6.11 -0.02
N CYS A 5 -23.04 -6.24 1.25
CA CYS A 5 -22.75 -7.52 1.88
C CYS A 5 -23.93 -7.89 2.80
N PRO A 6 -24.85 -8.75 2.33
CA PRO A 6 -25.92 -9.25 3.20
C PRO A 6 -25.32 -9.99 4.40
N PRO A 7 -25.98 -10.01 5.57
CA PRO A 7 -25.45 -10.62 6.78
C PRO A 7 -24.98 -12.08 6.61
N TRP A 8 -25.66 -12.86 5.77
CA TRP A 8 -25.32 -14.26 5.51
C TRP A 8 -24.15 -14.47 4.54
N LEU A 9 -23.69 -13.39 3.83
CA LEU A 9 -22.50 -13.38 2.99
C LEU A 9 -21.36 -12.57 3.61
N ALA A 10 -21.61 -11.92 4.75
CA ALA A 10 -20.65 -11.04 5.40
C ALA A 10 -19.44 -11.84 5.92
N ARG A 11 -18.28 -11.56 5.33
CA ARG A 11 -16.99 -12.11 5.75
C ARG A 11 -15.87 -11.10 5.47
N PRO A 12 -14.76 -11.13 6.22
CA PRO A 12 -13.60 -10.31 5.93
C PRO A 12 -13.09 -10.54 4.51
N GLY A 13 -12.64 -9.45 3.87
CA GLY A 13 -12.02 -9.51 2.52
C GLY A 13 -13.00 -9.47 1.36
N THR A 14 -14.32 -9.41 1.59
CA THR A 14 -15.31 -9.21 0.52
C THR A 14 -16.06 -7.89 0.67
N VAL A 15 -16.44 -7.32 -0.47
CA VAL A 15 -17.31 -6.13 -0.56
C VAL A 15 -18.76 -6.50 -0.92
N GLY A 16 -19.05 -7.79 -1.05
CA GLY A 16 -20.39 -8.33 -1.28
C GLY A 16 -20.76 -8.47 -2.76
N VAL A 17 -22.04 -8.30 -3.04
CA VAL A 17 -22.67 -8.47 -4.35
C VAL A 17 -23.21 -7.15 -4.87
N PRO A 18 -23.44 -6.97 -6.20
CA PRO A 18 -24.05 -5.76 -6.73
C PRO A 18 -25.45 -5.56 -6.22
N THR A 19 -25.82 -4.30 -5.99
CA THR A 19 -27.24 -3.94 -5.73
C THR A 19 -28.04 -4.11 -7.03
N PRO A 20 -29.37 -4.35 -6.97
CA PRO A 20 -30.20 -4.60 -8.17
C PRO A 20 -30.17 -3.50 -9.22
N ALA A 21 -29.82 -2.26 -8.85
CA ALA A 21 -29.76 -1.11 -9.75
C ALA A 21 -28.36 -0.88 -10.37
N VAL A 22 -27.41 -1.79 -10.15
CA VAL A 22 -26.01 -1.62 -10.59
C VAL A 22 -25.56 -2.85 -11.37
N GLU A 23 -25.03 -2.60 -12.56
CA GLU A 23 -24.28 -3.59 -13.33
C GLU A 23 -22.81 -3.49 -12.95
N ILE A 24 -22.14 -4.64 -12.84
CA ILE A 24 -20.69 -4.73 -12.59
C ILE A 24 -20.04 -5.50 -13.73
N GLN A 25 -18.91 -4.97 -14.19
CA GLN A 25 -18.03 -5.63 -15.15
C GLN A 25 -16.60 -5.60 -14.58
N LEU A 26 -15.87 -6.68 -14.73
CA LEU A 26 -14.42 -6.68 -14.62
C LEU A 26 -13.82 -6.40 -15.99
N ARG A 27 -12.84 -5.49 -16.07
CA ARG A 27 -12.06 -5.23 -17.28
C ARG A 27 -10.61 -5.63 -17.04
N ASP A 28 -10.01 -6.25 -18.02
CA ASP A 28 -8.61 -6.64 -17.98
C ASP A 28 -7.72 -5.42 -17.68
N PHE A 29 -6.75 -5.62 -16.82
CA PHE A 29 -5.64 -4.73 -16.61
C PHE A 29 -4.37 -5.51 -16.92
N GLU A 30 -4.13 -5.67 -18.22
CA GLU A 30 -3.09 -6.53 -18.81
C GLU A 30 -1.71 -6.24 -18.27
N GLU A 31 -1.40 -4.95 -18.11
CA GLU A 31 -0.08 -4.49 -17.66
C GLU A 31 0.34 -5.09 -16.31
N ALA A 32 -0.62 -5.37 -15.41
CA ALA A 32 -0.36 -5.95 -14.11
C ALA A 32 -0.82 -7.41 -13.98
N GLY A 33 -1.22 -8.06 -15.10
CA GLY A 33 -1.60 -9.47 -15.15
C GLY A 33 -2.96 -9.78 -14.53
N TYR A 34 -3.84 -8.79 -14.40
CA TYR A 34 -5.22 -9.00 -13.95
C TYR A 34 -6.13 -9.21 -15.15
N HIS A 35 -6.59 -10.46 -15.33
CA HIS A 35 -7.42 -10.85 -16.47
C HIS A 35 -8.72 -11.47 -16.00
N VAL A 36 -9.79 -11.22 -16.74
CA VAL A 36 -11.10 -11.88 -16.51
C VAL A 36 -11.03 -13.39 -16.76
N THR A 37 -10.02 -13.85 -17.48
CA THR A 37 -9.74 -15.27 -17.72
C THR A 37 -8.96 -15.93 -16.58
N ASN A 38 -8.49 -15.19 -15.59
CA ASN A 38 -7.85 -15.75 -14.40
C ASN A 38 -8.84 -16.60 -13.60
N SER A 39 -8.34 -17.50 -12.79
CA SER A 39 -9.14 -18.33 -11.90
C SER A 39 -8.72 -18.08 -10.45
N PRO A 40 -9.49 -17.31 -9.67
CA PRO A 40 -10.76 -16.62 -10.02
C PRO A 40 -10.57 -15.41 -10.97
N PRO A 41 -11.64 -14.97 -11.68
CA PRO A 41 -11.59 -13.80 -12.56
C PRO A 41 -11.16 -12.52 -11.83
N GLN A 42 -10.27 -11.73 -12.46
CA GLN A 42 -9.71 -10.50 -11.89
C GLN A 42 -9.72 -9.38 -12.94
N GLY A 43 -9.80 -8.13 -12.48
CA GLY A 43 -9.76 -6.96 -13.35
C GLY A 43 -10.20 -5.70 -12.66
N GLU A 44 -10.16 -4.57 -13.38
CA GLU A 44 -10.70 -3.32 -12.88
C GLU A 44 -12.21 -3.42 -12.73
N ILE A 45 -12.73 -3.10 -11.55
CA ILE A 45 -14.17 -3.03 -11.30
C ILE A 45 -14.74 -1.82 -12.03
N CYS A 46 -15.66 -2.08 -12.96
CA CYS A 46 -16.40 -1.05 -13.67
C CYS A 46 -17.87 -1.15 -13.29
N LEU A 47 -18.51 0.00 -13.10
CA LEU A 47 -19.88 0.10 -12.60
C LEU A 47 -20.75 0.88 -13.60
N ARG A 48 -21.98 0.43 -13.81
CA ARG A 48 -22.99 1.15 -14.59
C ARG A 48 -24.35 1.07 -13.92
N GLY A 49 -25.15 2.14 -14.03
CA GLY A 49 -26.52 2.17 -13.52
C GLY A 49 -26.95 3.54 -13.06
N PRO A 50 -28.23 3.73 -12.72
CA PRO A 50 -28.79 5.03 -12.38
C PRO A 50 -28.27 5.64 -11.08
N THR A 51 -27.62 4.85 -10.23
CA THR A 51 -27.01 5.31 -8.97
C THR A 51 -25.57 5.78 -9.14
N ILE A 52 -24.99 5.60 -10.34
CA ILE A 52 -23.63 6.00 -10.64
C ILE A 52 -23.61 7.49 -11.00
N MET A 53 -22.54 8.18 -10.59
CA MET A 53 -22.38 9.61 -10.88
C MET A 53 -22.37 9.88 -12.40
N ARG A 54 -22.90 11.03 -12.80
CA ARG A 54 -22.84 11.51 -14.19
C ARG A 54 -21.46 12.07 -14.58
N GLY A 55 -20.64 12.42 -13.58
CA GLY A 55 -19.30 12.97 -13.76
C GLY A 55 -18.86 13.83 -12.59
N TYR A 56 -17.64 14.35 -12.69
CA TYR A 56 -17.07 15.28 -11.72
C TYR A 56 -17.54 16.71 -11.98
N PHE A 57 -18.04 17.37 -10.94
CA PHE A 57 -18.59 18.73 -11.06
C PHE A 57 -17.51 19.71 -11.58
N LYS A 58 -17.83 20.39 -12.70
CA LYS A 58 -16.94 21.34 -13.40
C LYS A 58 -15.57 20.77 -13.81
N GLN A 59 -15.46 19.44 -13.97
CA GLN A 59 -14.22 18.79 -14.37
C GLN A 59 -14.49 17.80 -15.52
N PRO A 60 -14.73 18.29 -16.74
CA PRO A 60 -15.09 17.44 -17.88
C PRO A 60 -13.99 16.46 -18.28
N GLU A 61 -12.72 16.85 -18.19
CA GLU A 61 -11.60 15.96 -18.56
C GLU A 61 -11.49 14.79 -17.58
N LEU A 62 -11.56 15.02 -16.27
CA LEU A 62 -11.61 13.92 -15.31
C LEU A 62 -12.84 13.04 -15.48
N THR A 63 -13.95 13.62 -15.96
CA THR A 63 -15.16 12.84 -16.25
C THR A 63 -14.93 11.90 -17.41
N LYS A 64 -14.30 12.36 -18.52
CA LYS A 64 -13.97 11.52 -19.66
C LYS A 64 -13.01 10.39 -19.33
N GLU A 65 -12.08 10.63 -18.41
CA GLU A 65 -11.16 9.59 -17.92
C GLU A 65 -11.87 8.54 -17.06
N ALA A 66 -12.88 8.97 -16.29
CA ALA A 66 -13.54 8.12 -15.32
C ALA A 66 -14.81 7.43 -15.81
N VAL A 67 -15.47 7.99 -16.84
CA VAL A 67 -16.71 7.44 -17.39
C VAL A 67 -16.56 7.25 -18.89
N THR A 68 -16.72 6.02 -19.34
CA THR A 68 -16.65 5.67 -20.75
C THR A 68 -17.87 6.17 -21.53
N GLU A 69 -17.77 6.24 -22.87
CA GLU A 69 -18.87 6.69 -23.73
C GLU A 69 -20.13 5.81 -23.61
N ASP A 70 -19.98 4.54 -23.33
CA ASP A 70 -21.06 3.57 -23.07
C ASP A 70 -21.55 3.54 -21.62
N GLY A 71 -21.11 4.52 -20.81
CA GLY A 71 -21.62 4.80 -19.46
C GLY A 71 -21.04 3.96 -18.32
N TRP A 72 -19.93 3.28 -18.53
CA TRP A 72 -19.23 2.59 -17.44
C TRP A 72 -18.33 3.55 -16.67
N TYR A 73 -18.51 3.55 -15.36
CA TYR A 73 -17.61 4.23 -14.43
C TYR A 73 -16.43 3.32 -14.09
N LEU A 74 -15.25 3.76 -14.40
CA LEU A 74 -13.97 3.12 -14.07
C LEU A 74 -13.61 3.49 -12.64
N THR A 75 -13.66 2.51 -11.72
CA THR A 75 -13.46 2.82 -10.27
C THR A 75 -12.00 3.01 -9.90
N GLY A 76 -11.08 2.49 -10.72
CA GLY A 76 -9.66 2.38 -10.39
C GLY A 76 -9.35 1.33 -9.33
N ASP A 77 -10.34 0.59 -8.84
CA ASP A 77 -10.17 -0.53 -7.93
C ASP A 77 -10.08 -1.84 -8.72
N ILE A 78 -9.06 -2.63 -8.44
CA ILE A 78 -8.90 -3.98 -9.01
C ILE A 78 -9.65 -4.95 -8.12
N GLY A 79 -10.54 -5.70 -8.71
CA GLY A 79 -11.37 -6.67 -8.02
C GLY A 79 -11.19 -8.10 -8.50
N GLN A 80 -11.72 -8.99 -7.70
CA GLN A 80 -11.80 -10.41 -7.97
C GLN A 80 -13.24 -10.87 -7.78
N LEU A 81 -13.77 -11.65 -8.73
CA LEU A 81 -15.04 -12.33 -8.57
C LEU A 81 -14.82 -13.67 -7.87
N ASN A 82 -15.36 -13.81 -6.67
CA ASN A 82 -15.23 -15.03 -5.89
C ASN A 82 -16.20 -16.11 -6.38
N PRO A 83 -15.90 -17.41 -6.12
CA PRO A 83 -16.76 -18.53 -6.56
C PRO A 83 -18.20 -18.47 -6.01
N ASP A 84 -18.44 -17.75 -4.91
CA ASP A 84 -19.76 -17.54 -4.30
C ASP A 84 -20.52 -16.33 -4.88
N GLY A 85 -19.99 -15.70 -5.92
CA GLY A 85 -20.60 -14.53 -6.57
C GLY A 85 -20.31 -13.21 -5.89
N THR A 86 -19.57 -13.18 -4.78
CA THR A 86 -19.15 -11.93 -4.14
C THR A 86 -17.92 -11.35 -4.82
N TYR A 87 -17.69 -10.04 -4.64
CA TYR A 87 -16.48 -9.37 -5.10
C TYR A 87 -15.54 -9.09 -3.92
N SER A 88 -14.25 -9.19 -4.18
CA SER A 88 -13.17 -8.72 -3.28
C SER A 88 -12.38 -7.63 -3.98
N ILE A 89 -12.04 -6.55 -3.28
CA ILE A 89 -11.05 -5.58 -3.77
C ILE A 89 -9.68 -6.13 -3.40
N ILE A 90 -8.83 -6.33 -4.40
CA ILE A 90 -7.50 -6.93 -4.24
C ILE A 90 -6.38 -5.91 -4.40
N ASP A 91 -6.67 -4.79 -5.10
CA ASP A 91 -5.69 -3.73 -5.34
C ASP A 91 -6.34 -2.42 -5.79
N ARG A 92 -5.48 -1.42 -6.02
CA ARG A 92 -5.85 -0.16 -6.67
C ARG A 92 -4.91 0.17 -7.82
N LYS A 93 -5.46 0.47 -8.97
CA LYS A 93 -4.72 0.79 -10.21
C LYS A 93 -3.64 1.85 -9.99
N LYS A 94 -3.96 2.93 -9.29
CA LYS A 94 -3.02 4.03 -8.98
C LYS A 94 -1.93 3.70 -7.94
N ASN A 95 -2.07 2.58 -7.23
CA ASN A 95 -1.10 2.10 -6.24
C ASN A 95 -0.23 0.97 -6.79
N LEU A 96 -0.46 0.59 -8.04
CA LEU A 96 0.38 -0.31 -8.78
C LEU A 96 1.53 0.48 -9.41
N VAL A 97 2.76 0.07 -9.13
CA VAL A 97 3.96 0.69 -9.69
C VAL A 97 4.73 -0.35 -10.48
N LYS A 98 5.05 0.00 -11.72
CA LYS A 98 5.90 -0.81 -12.59
C LYS A 98 7.35 -0.62 -12.19
N LEU A 99 8.03 -1.70 -11.85
CA LEU A 99 9.46 -1.70 -11.57
C LEU A 99 10.30 -1.79 -12.85
N GLN A 100 11.61 -1.62 -12.74
CA GLN A 100 12.56 -1.66 -13.85
C GLN A 100 12.47 -2.96 -14.67
N GLY A 101 12.22 -4.09 -14.01
CA GLY A 101 12.04 -5.41 -14.65
C GLY A 101 10.72 -5.59 -15.40
N GLY A 102 9.82 -4.59 -15.35
CA GLY A 102 8.51 -4.64 -16.00
C GLY A 102 7.38 -5.20 -15.14
N GLU A 103 7.69 -5.79 -13.99
CA GLU A 103 6.68 -6.30 -13.08
C GLU A 103 6.02 -5.19 -12.28
N TYR A 104 4.73 -5.36 -11.99
CA TYR A 104 3.95 -4.45 -11.16
C TYR A 104 3.93 -4.93 -9.70
N ILE A 105 4.05 -3.98 -8.79
CA ILE A 105 3.90 -4.21 -7.35
C ILE A 105 2.76 -3.36 -6.78
N ALA A 106 2.05 -3.96 -5.84
CA ALA A 106 0.90 -3.40 -5.15
C ALA A 106 1.33 -2.78 -3.82
N LEU A 107 1.55 -1.45 -3.78
CA LEU A 107 2.11 -0.77 -2.61
C LEU A 107 1.27 -0.98 -1.34
N GLU A 108 -0.05 -0.82 -1.42
CA GLU A 108 -0.94 -0.95 -0.25
C GLU A 108 -1.00 -2.40 0.27
N ARG A 109 -0.90 -3.39 -0.62
CA ARG A 109 -0.81 -4.80 -0.23
C ARG A 109 0.47 -5.06 0.58
N LEU A 110 1.62 -4.54 0.11
CA LEU A 110 2.88 -4.65 0.82
C LEU A 110 2.80 -3.99 2.19
N GLU A 111 2.27 -2.77 2.27
CA GLU A 111 2.07 -2.05 3.54
C GLU A 111 1.20 -2.84 4.51
N SER A 112 0.09 -3.39 4.05
CA SER A 112 -0.81 -4.20 4.88
C SER A 112 -0.12 -5.41 5.48
N ILE A 113 0.71 -6.10 4.71
CA ILE A 113 1.48 -7.26 5.16
C ILE A 113 2.56 -6.84 6.15
N LEU A 114 3.37 -5.86 5.77
CA LEU A 114 4.55 -5.43 6.53
C LEU A 114 4.17 -4.71 7.83
N LYS A 115 2.99 -4.11 7.91
CA LYS A 115 2.46 -3.47 9.11
C LYS A 115 2.28 -4.43 10.30
N SER A 116 2.31 -5.74 10.07
CA SER A 116 2.29 -6.74 11.13
C SER A 116 3.63 -6.89 11.86
N CYS A 117 4.69 -6.20 11.42
CA CYS A 117 5.97 -6.14 12.10
C CYS A 117 5.85 -5.38 13.42
N SER A 118 6.28 -5.97 14.53
CA SER A 118 6.12 -5.41 15.88
C SER A 118 6.97 -4.15 16.15
N TYR A 119 7.94 -3.86 15.28
CA TYR A 119 8.84 -2.72 15.44
C TYR A 119 8.34 -1.44 14.77
N ILE A 120 7.20 -1.47 14.10
CA ILE A 120 6.65 -0.31 13.39
C ILE A 120 5.22 -0.01 13.80
N THR A 121 4.85 1.27 13.79
CA THR A 121 3.48 1.75 13.95
C THR A 121 2.85 2.13 12.61
N ASN A 122 3.64 2.72 11.72
CA ASN A 122 3.21 3.10 10.39
C ASN A 122 4.26 2.76 9.34
N ILE A 123 3.81 2.55 8.11
CA ILE A 123 4.66 2.25 6.96
C ILE A 123 4.08 2.88 5.70
N MET A 124 4.93 3.45 4.88
CA MET A 124 4.66 3.82 3.50
C MET A 124 5.67 3.12 2.60
N VAL A 125 5.19 2.26 1.73
CA VAL A 125 6.03 1.65 0.68
C VAL A 125 6.13 2.61 -0.49
N HIS A 126 7.34 2.84 -0.96
CA HIS A 126 7.67 3.66 -2.12
C HIS A 126 8.38 2.80 -3.17
N ALA A 127 8.05 3.03 -4.42
CA ALA A 127 8.73 2.39 -5.54
C ALA A 127 8.99 3.39 -6.66
N ASP A 128 10.15 3.27 -7.28
CA ASP A 128 10.54 4.04 -8.47
C ASP A 128 10.59 3.08 -9.67
N PRO A 129 10.11 3.52 -10.86
CA PRO A 129 10.18 2.71 -12.09
C PRO A 129 11.59 2.26 -12.50
N ASN A 130 12.63 2.95 -12.02
CA ASN A 130 14.03 2.61 -12.30
C ASN A 130 14.63 1.66 -11.24
N ALA A 131 13.88 1.31 -10.21
CA ALA A 131 14.35 0.44 -9.15
C ALA A 131 13.98 -1.03 -9.40
N ASN A 132 14.79 -1.94 -8.88
CA ASN A 132 14.53 -3.38 -8.98
C ASN A 132 13.56 -3.89 -7.92
N ARG A 133 13.46 -3.21 -6.79
CA ARG A 133 12.62 -3.58 -5.64
C ARG A 133 12.16 -2.32 -4.90
N PRO A 134 11.04 -2.37 -4.19
CA PRO A 134 10.55 -1.21 -3.42
C PRO A 134 11.43 -0.89 -2.21
N MET A 135 11.24 0.30 -1.68
CA MET A 135 11.71 0.73 -0.38
C MET A 135 10.54 1.04 0.55
N ALA A 136 10.81 1.23 1.85
CA ALA A 136 9.81 1.72 2.77
C ALA A 136 10.33 2.90 3.60
N ILE A 137 9.39 3.77 4.01
CA ILE A 137 9.58 4.74 5.08
C ILE A 137 8.67 4.29 6.22
N VAL A 138 9.24 4.12 7.40
CA VAL A 138 8.52 3.58 8.55
C VAL A 138 8.56 4.52 9.74
N VAL A 139 7.48 4.54 10.49
CA VAL A 139 7.46 5.11 11.84
C VAL A 139 7.68 3.94 12.81
N PRO A 140 8.73 3.97 13.62
CA PRO A 140 9.02 2.88 14.53
C PRO A 140 8.04 2.88 15.71
N HIS A 141 7.76 1.69 16.24
CA HIS A 141 7.19 1.55 17.59
C HIS A 141 8.32 1.70 18.60
N GLU A 142 8.54 2.92 19.07
CA GLU A 142 9.70 3.28 19.89
C GLU A 142 9.95 2.32 21.06
N PRO A 143 8.94 1.95 21.88
CA PRO A 143 9.15 1.00 22.99
C PRO A 143 9.73 -0.34 22.54
N ASN A 144 9.22 -0.90 21.44
CA ASN A 144 9.68 -2.21 20.95
C ASN A 144 11.07 -2.10 20.33
N LEU A 145 11.34 -1.03 19.57
CA LEU A 145 12.66 -0.82 18.98
C LEU A 145 13.71 -0.57 20.06
N ARG A 146 13.40 0.21 21.11
CA ARG A 146 14.30 0.37 22.26
C ARG A 146 14.54 -0.94 23.01
N ALA A 147 13.53 -1.80 23.13
CA ALA A 147 13.70 -3.14 23.71
C ALA A 147 14.66 -4.02 22.90
N LEU A 148 14.56 -4.00 21.57
CA LEU A 148 15.52 -4.65 20.68
C LEU A 148 16.94 -4.09 20.88
N LEU A 149 17.07 -2.79 20.94
CA LEU A 149 18.37 -2.12 21.12
C LEU A 149 18.98 -2.42 22.50
N LYS A 150 18.19 -2.59 23.56
CA LYS A 150 18.70 -3.04 24.88
C LYS A 150 19.32 -4.44 24.80
N GLN A 151 18.85 -5.28 23.92
CA GLN A 151 19.39 -6.64 23.72
C GLN A 151 20.59 -6.66 22.76
N ARG A 152 20.58 -5.86 21.71
CA ARG A 152 21.54 -5.90 20.58
C ARG A 152 22.26 -4.57 20.34
N GLY A 153 22.13 -3.59 21.23
CA GLY A 153 22.60 -2.21 20.98
C GLY A 153 24.10 -2.10 20.73
N ALA A 154 24.91 -2.87 21.43
CA ALA A 154 26.37 -2.88 21.20
C ALA A 154 26.70 -3.35 19.77
N GLU A 155 26.04 -4.40 19.27
CA GLU A 155 26.17 -4.91 17.91
C GLU A 155 25.69 -3.88 16.87
N LEU A 156 24.58 -3.20 17.17
CA LEU A 156 23.95 -2.22 16.30
C LEU A 156 24.56 -0.81 16.40
N GLY A 157 25.62 -0.65 17.20
CA GLY A 157 26.31 0.65 17.34
C GLY A 157 25.60 1.66 18.24
N VAL A 158 24.68 1.18 19.09
CA VAL A 158 23.96 1.98 20.09
C VAL A 158 24.17 1.38 21.48
N PRO A 159 25.37 1.49 22.08
CA PRO A 159 25.71 0.79 23.32
C PRO A 159 24.94 1.32 24.54
N ASP A 160 24.57 2.58 24.57
CA ASP A 160 23.78 3.20 25.64
C ASP A 160 22.44 3.71 25.10
N VAL A 161 21.46 2.81 25.05
CA VAL A 161 20.14 3.06 24.43
C VAL A 161 19.34 4.12 25.21
N ASP A 162 19.55 4.23 26.51
CA ASP A 162 18.77 5.14 27.35
C ASP A 162 19.25 6.59 27.21
N LYS A 163 20.51 6.81 26.78
CA LYS A 163 21.08 8.13 26.50
C LYS A 163 21.16 8.49 25.02
N ALA A 164 20.95 7.51 24.14
CA ALA A 164 21.06 7.74 22.71
C ALA A 164 19.95 8.70 22.21
N ASP A 165 20.36 9.70 21.41
CA ASP A 165 19.41 10.56 20.71
C ASP A 165 18.56 9.74 19.74
N TRP A 166 17.25 9.96 19.78
CA TRP A 166 16.31 9.16 18.99
C TRP A 166 16.47 9.38 17.48
N VAL A 167 16.78 10.60 17.07
CA VAL A 167 17.01 10.93 15.66
C VAL A 167 18.24 10.20 15.14
N ASP A 168 19.32 10.17 15.94
CA ASP A 168 20.55 9.46 15.59
C ASP A 168 20.31 7.95 15.52
N VAL A 169 19.52 7.39 16.43
CA VAL A 169 19.10 5.98 16.39
C VAL A 169 18.37 5.66 15.09
N CYS A 170 17.41 6.49 14.68
CA CYS A 170 16.66 6.31 13.44
C CYS A 170 17.51 6.43 12.16
N ARG A 171 18.59 7.22 12.23
CA ARG A 171 19.56 7.40 11.13
C ARG A 171 20.66 6.35 11.09
N ASN A 172 20.80 5.55 12.13
CA ASN A 172 21.87 4.55 12.21
C ASN A 172 21.65 3.43 11.20
N ASP A 173 22.64 3.20 10.32
CA ASP A 173 22.56 2.22 9.23
C ASP A 173 22.39 0.79 9.71
N LYS A 174 23.01 0.42 10.86
CA LYS A 174 22.86 -0.92 11.41
C LYS A 174 21.47 -1.15 11.99
N VAL A 175 20.89 -0.11 12.61
CA VAL A 175 19.50 -0.14 13.09
C VAL A 175 18.54 -0.24 11.92
N ARG A 176 18.74 0.58 10.87
CA ARG A 176 17.95 0.50 9.64
C ARG A 176 18.02 -0.88 9.00
N LYS A 177 19.23 -1.45 8.94
CA LYS A 177 19.41 -2.81 8.41
C LYS A 177 18.67 -3.86 9.24
N ALA A 178 18.75 -3.80 10.56
CA ALA A 178 18.01 -4.73 11.43
C ALA A 178 16.49 -4.65 11.21
N VAL A 179 15.93 -3.43 11.13
CA VAL A 179 14.51 -3.23 10.84
C VAL A 179 14.13 -3.74 9.44
N LEU A 180 14.99 -3.53 8.43
CA LEU A 180 14.81 -4.04 7.08
C LEU A 180 14.78 -5.58 7.05
N ASP A 181 15.71 -6.22 7.75
CA ASP A 181 15.80 -7.67 7.81
C ASP A 181 14.53 -8.29 8.45
N ASP A 182 14.03 -7.68 9.53
CA ASP A 182 12.79 -8.10 10.19
C ASP A 182 11.55 -7.87 9.31
N LEU A 183 11.44 -6.72 8.65
CA LEU A 183 10.36 -6.45 7.69
C LEU A 183 10.36 -7.48 6.54
N ASN A 184 11.52 -7.76 5.98
CA ASN A 184 11.65 -8.75 4.92
C ASN A 184 11.37 -10.18 5.42
N ALA A 185 11.70 -10.51 6.67
CA ALA A 185 11.33 -11.79 7.28
C ALA A 185 9.80 -11.93 7.41
N VAL A 186 9.13 -10.88 7.87
CA VAL A 186 7.64 -10.81 7.90
C VAL A 186 7.07 -10.99 6.50
N GLY A 187 7.59 -10.27 5.51
CA GLY A 187 7.16 -10.37 4.13
C GLY A 187 7.33 -11.78 3.55
N LYS A 188 8.48 -12.42 3.77
CA LYS A 188 8.75 -13.80 3.34
C LYS A 188 7.77 -14.78 3.97
N LYS A 189 7.53 -14.65 5.26
CA LYS A 189 6.57 -15.50 5.98
C LYS A 189 5.14 -15.36 5.43
N ALA A 190 4.79 -14.17 4.96
CA ALA A 190 3.49 -13.88 4.32
C ALA A 190 3.45 -14.23 2.82
N GLY A 191 4.53 -14.78 2.25
CA GLY A 191 4.59 -15.22 0.85
C GLY A 191 4.91 -14.12 -0.16
N LEU A 192 5.52 -13.00 0.25
CA LEU A 192 5.99 -11.98 -0.69
C LEU A 192 7.09 -12.55 -1.60
N LYS A 193 6.97 -12.26 -2.89
CA LYS A 193 7.96 -12.63 -3.91
C LYS A 193 9.29 -11.88 -3.68
N PRO A 194 10.41 -12.35 -4.20
CA PRO A 194 11.70 -11.67 -4.07
C PRO A 194 11.70 -10.20 -4.51
N LEU A 195 10.98 -9.88 -5.59
CA LEU A 195 10.84 -8.51 -6.12
C LEU A 195 9.95 -7.60 -5.25
N GLU A 196 9.08 -8.18 -4.41
CA GLU A 196 8.21 -7.47 -3.47
C GLU A 196 8.89 -7.19 -2.12
N GLN A 197 10.07 -7.77 -1.88
CA GLN A 197 10.84 -7.51 -0.68
C GLN A 197 11.51 -6.14 -0.75
N LEU A 198 11.60 -5.48 0.38
CA LEU A 198 12.20 -4.15 0.47
C LEU A 198 13.70 -4.20 0.17
N GLN A 199 14.17 -3.23 -0.62
CA GLN A 199 15.60 -3.02 -0.89
C GLN A 199 16.26 -2.25 0.25
N THR A 200 15.57 -1.24 0.78
CA THR A 200 16.04 -0.39 1.88
C THR A 200 14.87 0.14 2.70
N VAL A 201 15.17 0.67 3.87
CA VAL A 201 14.19 1.33 4.75
C VAL A 201 14.76 2.64 5.29
N LEU A 202 13.91 3.66 5.34
CA LEU A 202 14.14 4.88 6.11
C LEU A 202 13.27 4.83 7.36
N ILE A 203 13.80 5.29 8.50
CA ILE A 203 13.08 5.33 9.76
C ILE A 203 12.80 6.79 10.09
N SER A 204 11.50 7.15 10.16
CA SER A 204 11.05 8.47 10.60
C SER A 204 11.15 8.56 12.11
N PRO A 205 11.87 9.54 12.67
CA PRO A 205 11.88 9.76 14.12
C PRO A 205 10.58 10.36 14.63
N GLU A 206 9.78 10.95 13.73
CA GLU A 206 8.51 11.60 14.05
C GLU A 206 7.32 10.67 13.78
N GLU A 207 6.35 10.70 14.68
CA GLU A 207 5.06 10.06 14.49
C GLU A 207 4.28 10.77 13.38
N TRP A 208 3.59 9.99 12.52
CA TRP A 208 2.74 10.56 11.48
C TRP A 208 1.35 10.84 12.03
N THR A 209 0.92 12.09 11.89
CA THR A 209 -0.36 12.57 12.41
C THR A 209 -1.06 13.48 11.38
N PRO A 210 -2.37 13.73 11.55
CA PRO A 210 -3.05 14.75 10.76
C PRO A 210 -2.50 16.17 10.97
N GLN A 211 -1.95 16.46 12.15
CA GLN A 211 -1.43 17.79 12.51
C GLN A 211 -0.15 18.14 11.76
N ASN A 212 0.75 17.16 11.54
CA ASN A 212 1.95 17.37 10.72
C ASN A 212 1.73 17.09 9.23
N GLY A 213 0.50 16.75 8.85
CA GLY A 213 0.09 16.58 7.46
C GLY A 213 0.49 15.26 6.79
N TYR A 214 1.12 14.33 7.50
CA TYR A 214 1.48 13.03 6.93
C TYR A 214 0.29 12.07 6.83
N LEU A 215 -0.75 12.31 7.64
CA LEU A 215 -2.02 11.60 7.56
C LEU A 215 -3.17 12.58 7.25
N THR A 216 -4.23 12.07 6.64
CA THR A 216 -5.50 12.78 6.59
C THR A 216 -6.23 12.64 7.93
N ALA A 217 -7.31 13.44 8.17
CA ALA A 217 -8.17 13.28 9.34
C ALA A 217 -8.76 11.84 9.46
N ALA A 218 -8.89 11.12 8.35
CA ALA A 218 -9.31 9.72 8.29
C ALA A 218 -8.14 8.72 8.43
N GLN A 219 -6.97 9.16 8.93
CA GLN A 219 -5.78 8.35 9.15
C GLN A 219 -5.21 7.69 7.87
N LYS A 220 -5.45 8.28 6.70
CA LYS A 220 -4.89 7.80 5.42
C LYS A 220 -3.58 8.51 5.11
N LEU A 221 -2.59 7.76 4.60
CA LEU A 221 -1.28 8.26 4.21
C LEU A 221 -1.39 9.37 3.15
N GLN A 222 -0.72 10.48 3.38
CA GLN A 222 -0.50 11.53 2.40
C GLN A 222 0.82 11.31 1.67
N ARG A 223 0.89 10.28 0.80
CA ARG A 223 2.09 9.81 0.11
C ARG A 223 2.93 10.94 -0.49
N LYS A 224 2.30 11.89 -1.21
CA LYS A 224 2.99 13.01 -1.84
C LYS A 224 3.74 13.89 -0.83
N ILE A 225 3.15 14.13 0.33
CA ILE A 225 3.76 14.95 1.39
C ILE A 225 4.92 14.19 2.02
N ILE A 226 4.74 12.92 2.35
CA ILE A 226 5.77 12.06 2.93
C ILE A 226 6.95 11.94 1.94
N THR A 227 6.70 11.60 0.68
CA THR A 227 7.74 11.48 -0.34
C THR A 227 8.53 12.78 -0.51
N LYS A 228 7.84 13.93 -0.52
CA LYS A 228 8.49 15.25 -0.63
C LYS A 228 9.37 15.56 0.59
N HIS A 229 8.91 15.20 1.78
CA HIS A 229 9.68 15.43 3.03
C HIS A 229 10.97 14.60 3.03
N PHE A 230 10.89 13.34 2.63
CA PHE A 230 12.03 12.40 2.60
C PHE A 230 12.77 12.39 1.26
N GLU A 231 12.51 13.33 0.35
CA GLU A 231 13.06 13.31 -1.02
C GLU A 231 14.58 13.19 -1.07
N GLN A 232 15.29 13.91 -0.22
CA GLN A 232 16.76 13.88 -0.16
C GLN A 232 17.26 12.51 0.35
N ASP A 233 16.63 11.98 1.39
CA ASP A 233 16.99 10.69 1.96
C ASP A 233 16.66 9.53 1.01
N ILE A 234 15.53 9.65 0.29
CA ILE A 234 15.18 8.68 -0.76
C ILE A 234 16.27 8.68 -1.83
N LYS A 235 16.61 9.84 -2.41
CA LYS A 235 17.64 9.96 -3.46
C LYS A 235 19.03 9.47 -3.01
N ALA A 236 19.34 9.59 -1.74
CA ALA A 236 20.63 9.14 -1.19
C ALA A 236 20.70 7.63 -0.95
N ASN A 237 19.56 6.96 -0.72
CA ASN A 237 19.53 5.56 -0.27
C ASN A 237 18.79 4.61 -1.23
N TYR A 238 18.17 5.15 -2.27
CA TYR A 238 17.34 4.40 -3.21
C TYR A 238 17.54 4.94 -4.63
N PRO A 239 17.89 4.08 -5.61
CA PRO A 239 18.22 4.47 -6.98
C PRO A 239 17.03 5.04 -7.75
#